data_472314e2cccded15797a3d6cc0d677e5
#
_entry.id   472314e2cccded15797a3d6cc0d677e5
#
_cell.length_a   1.000
_cell.length_b   1.000
_cell.length_c   1.000
_cell.angle_alpha   90.00
_cell.angle_beta   90.00
_cell.angle_gamma   90.00
#
_symmetry.space_group_name_H-M   'P 1'
#
loop_
_entity.id
_entity.type
_entity.pdbx_description
1 polymer ?
#
loop_
_entity_poly.entity_id
_entity_poly.type
_entity_poly.pdbx_seq_one_letter_code
_entity_poly.pdbx_strand_id
1 'polypeptide(L)'
;VITIENITKVYQMGRVQVHALCGVSFTVEQGEWVAIMGPSGSGKSTLMHIVGCLDTPTSGTYRLNDVAVDSMDENQLAAVRNRQIGFVFQTFNLLPRTNALRQVMLPMQYARDGARIPLGERERRARTELEMVGLADRVDHHPTELSGGEQQRVAIARALVNGPSIILADEPTGNLDSKSGEEVMAIFHRLHEERGITIVMVTHDGSIGAQADRIIQLLDGEIVEA
;
A
#
# COMPACT_ATOMS: atom_id res chain seq x y z
N VAL A 1 15.12 2.50 1.61
CA VAL A 1 13.82 2.91 2.19
C VAL A 1 13.27 1.81 3.10
N ILE A 2 13.25 0.57 2.66
CA ILE A 2 12.83 -0.60 3.43
C ILE A 2 14.04 -1.50 3.64
N THR A 3 14.31 -1.88 4.89
CA THR A 3 15.30 -2.92 5.21
C THR A 3 14.65 -3.93 6.15
N ILE A 4 14.61 -5.17 5.72
CA ILE A 4 14.06 -6.30 6.47
C ILE A 4 15.14 -7.35 6.64
N GLU A 5 15.38 -7.79 7.87
CA GLU A 5 16.40 -8.78 8.20
C GLU A 5 15.84 -9.88 9.11
N ASN A 6 15.86 -11.12 8.62
CA ASN A 6 15.45 -12.32 9.32
C ASN A 6 14.04 -12.23 9.96
N ILE A 7 13.09 -11.58 9.28
CA ILE A 7 11.71 -11.45 9.78
C ILE A 7 11.04 -12.82 9.83
N THR A 8 10.55 -13.16 11.02
CA THR A 8 9.63 -14.29 11.21
C THR A 8 8.26 -13.80 11.64
N LYS A 9 7.22 -14.54 11.28
CA LYS A 9 5.87 -14.32 11.81
C LYS A 9 5.20 -15.65 12.11
N VAL A 10 4.82 -15.83 13.37
CA VAL A 10 4.11 -17.01 13.86
C VAL A 10 2.78 -16.57 14.45
N TYR A 11 1.69 -17.10 13.92
CA TYR A 11 0.35 -16.91 14.47
C TYR A 11 -0.04 -18.09 15.35
N GLN A 12 -0.54 -17.81 16.55
CA GLN A 12 -1.08 -18.82 17.44
C GLN A 12 -2.59 -18.98 17.20
N MET A 13 -2.98 -20.09 16.61
CA MET A 13 -4.39 -20.44 16.35
C MET A 13 -4.84 -21.56 17.31
N GLY A 14 -5.23 -21.21 18.52
CA GLY A 14 -5.53 -22.16 19.58
C GLY A 14 -4.30 -22.97 19.96
N ARG A 15 -4.27 -24.29 19.64
CA ARG A 15 -3.13 -25.17 19.89
C ARG A 15 -2.18 -25.33 18.70
N VAL A 16 -2.53 -24.74 17.55
CA VAL A 16 -1.73 -24.85 16.33
C VAL A 16 -0.93 -23.57 16.15
N GLN A 17 0.34 -23.70 15.78
CA GLN A 17 1.18 -22.60 15.34
C GLN A 17 1.26 -22.59 13.81
N VAL A 18 1.04 -21.43 13.22
CA VAL A 18 1.18 -21.21 11.78
C VAL A 18 2.37 -20.29 11.55
N HIS A 19 3.43 -20.82 10.95
CA HIS A 19 4.62 -20.08 10.56
C HIS A 19 4.32 -19.40 9.21
N ALA A 20 3.96 -18.14 9.24
CA ALA A 20 3.60 -17.41 8.05
C ALA A 20 4.81 -16.78 7.34
N LEU A 21 5.88 -16.45 8.10
CA LEU A 21 7.17 -16.02 7.57
C LEU A 21 8.29 -16.71 8.35
N CYS A 22 9.33 -17.18 7.62
CA CYS A 22 10.37 -18.07 8.12
C CYS A 22 11.80 -17.49 7.91
N GLY A 23 12.04 -16.23 8.29
CA GLY A 23 13.36 -15.61 8.19
C GLY A 23 13.57 -14.81 6.90
N VAL A 24 12.55 -14.06 6.49
CA VAL A 24 12.57 -13.23 5.28
C VAL A 24 13.54 -12.05 5.45
N SER A 25 14.41 -11.84 4.44
CA SER A 25 15.35 -10.72 4.38
C SER A 25 15.39 -10.12 2.99
N PHE A 26 15.18 -8.80 2.88
CA PHE A 26 15.34 -8.04 1.64
C PHE A 26 15.41 -6.54 1.92
N THR A 27 15.86 -5.78 0.93
CA THR A 27 15.85 -4.32 0.94
C THR A 27 15.02 -3.80 -0.23
N VAL A 28 14.47 -2.59 -0.08
CA VAL A 28 13.88 -1.83 -1.20
C VAL A 28 14.51 -0.45 -1.18
N GLU A 29 15.05 -0.04 -2.31
CA GLU A 29 15.66 1.27 -2.46
C GLU A 29 14.61 2.38 -2.69
N GLN A 30 15.02 3.63 -2.49
CA GLN A 30 14.12 4.75 -2.74
C GLN A 30 13.82 4.85 -4.24
N GLY A 31 12.55 4.96 -4.59
CA GLY A 31 12.09 5.03 -5.97
C GLY A 31 12.07 3.68 -6.69
N GLU A 32 12.41 2.58 -6.03
CA GLU A 32 12.33 1.24 -6.61
C GLU A 32 10.89 0.74 -6.66
N TRP A 33 10.52 0.07 -7.73
CA TRP A 33 9.28 -0.68 -7.84
C TRP A 33 9.56 -2.18 -7.69
N VAL A 34 9.09 -2.76 -6.59
CA VAL A 34 9.26 -4.20 -6.30
C VAL A 34 7.91 -4.92 -6.37
N ALA A 35 7.86 -6.04 -7.07
CA ALA A 35 6.74 -6.97 -7.06
C ALA A 35 7.01 -8.15 -6.12
N ILE A 36 6.11 -8.43 -5.20
CA ILE A 36 6.13 -9.63 -4.34
C ILE A 36 5.16 -10.65 -4.94
N MET A 37 5.69 -11.77 -5.40
CA MET A 37 4.94 -12.83 -6.06
C MET A 37 5.04 -14.15 -5.31
N GLY A 38 4.12 -15.06 -5.59
CA GLY A 38 4.10 -16.42 -5.00
C GLY A 38 2.68 -16.99 -4.95
N PRO A 39 2.52 -18.29 -4.69
CA PRO A 39 1.22 -18.94 -4.61
C PRO A 39 0.38 -18.42 -3.44
N SER A 40 -0.92 -18.78 -3.45
CA SER A 40 -1.78 -18.49 -2.29
C SER A 40 -1.24 -19.21 -1.05
N GLY A 41 -1.25 -18.50 0.08
CA GLY A 41 -0.73 -19.04 1.35
C GLY A 41 0.78 -18.90 1.53
N SER A 42 1.55 -18.39 0.58
CA SER A 42 3.01 -18.25 0.70
C SER A 42 3.50 -17.19 1.71
N GLY A 43 2.61 -16.40 2.31
CA GLY A 43 2.96 -15.37 3.30
C GLY A 43 2.95 -13.93 2.78
N LYS A 44 2.60 -13.66 1.49
CA LYS A 44 2.62 -12.32 0.88
C LYS A 44 1.82 -11.27 1.65
N SER A 45 0.58 -11.58 2.00
CA SER A 45 -0.28 -10.64 2.77
C SER A 45 0.28 -10.39 4.17
N THR A 46 0.87 -11.41 4.81
CA THR A 46 1.54 -11.26 6.11
C THR A 46 2.75 -10.34 5.97
N LEU A 47 3.58 -10.56 4.94
CA LEU A 47 4.74 -9.69 4.66
C LEU A 47 4.29 -8.26 4.38
N MET A 48 3.27 -8.08 3.56
CA MET A 48 2.71 -6.77 3.26
C MET A 48 2.15 -6.06 4.51
N HIS A 49 1.49 -6.79 5.43
CA HIS A 49 1.01 -6.22 6.69
C HIS A 49 2.15 -5.75 7.58
N ILE A 50 3.27 -6.49 7.65
CA ILE A 50 4.45 -6.09 8.43
C ILE A 50 5.12 -4.87 7.78
N VAL A 51 5.38 -4.91 6.46
CA VAL A 51 5.94 -3.77 5.71
C VAL A 51 5.04 -2.53 5.85
N GLY A 52 3.73 -2.73 5.86
CA GLY A 52 2.72 -1.70 6.04
C GLY A 52 2.53 -1.20 7.48
N CYS A 53 3.29 -1.69 8.44
CA CYS A 53 3.09 -1.37 9.87
C CYS A 53 1.66 -1.66 10.35
N LEU A 54 0.96 -2.64 9.74
CA LEU A 54 -0.36 -3.12 10.17
C LEU A 54 -0.26 -4.28 11.17
N ASP A 55 0.88 -4.97 11.17
CA ASP A 55 1.22 -6.04 12.10
C ASP A 55 2.70 -5.94 12.47
N THR A 56 3.11 -6.60 13.54
CA THR A 56 4.50 -6.64 13.99
C THR A 56 5.11 -8.03 13.75
N PRO A 57 6.41 -8.12 13.45
CA PRO A 57 7.08 -9.41 13.33
C PRO A 57 7.14 -10.13 14.69
N THR A 58 7.26 -11.45 14.66
CA THR A 58 7.56 -12.25 15.87
C THR A 58 9.03 -12.10 16.25
N SER A 59 9.92 -12.04 15.27
CA SER A 59 11.35 -11.74 15.44
C SER A 59 11.95 -11.17 14.16
N GLY A 60 13.19 -10.71 14.24
CA GLY A 60 13.91 -10.04 13.16
C GLY A 60 13.84 -8.52 13.30
N THR A 61 14.43 -7.79 12.36
CA THR A 61 14.47 -6.32 12.37
C THR A 61 13.81 -5.73 11.14
N TYR A 62 13.08 -4.65 11.32
CA TYR A 62 12.48 -3.87 10.25
C TYR A 62 12.80 -2.39 10.42
N ARG A 63 13.43 -1.81 9.40
CA ARG A 63 13.71 -0.37 9.32
C ARG A 63 13.00 0.23 8.14
N LEU A 64 12.36 1.37 8.37
CA LEU A 64 11.69 2.19 7.36
C LEU A 64 12.33 3.58 7.38
N ASN A 65 12.93 4.01 6.26
CA ASN A 65 13.71 5.24 6.19
C ASN A 65 14.73 5.36 7.34
N ASP A 66 15.51 4.29 7.57
CA ASP A 66 16.49 4.14 8.64
C ASP A 66 15.96 4.18 10.08
N VAL A 67 14.64 4.28 10.26
CA VAL A 67 14.00 4.24 11.56
C VAL A 67 13.55 2.81 11.88
N ALA A 68 13.97 2.26 13.02
CA ALA A 68 13.53 0.94 13.48
C ALA A 68 12.04 1.00 13.87
N VAL A 69 11.23 0.19 13.20
CA VAL A 69 9.77 0.13 13.42
C VAL A 69 9.31 -1.13 14.15
N ASP A 70 10.14 -2.16 14.21
CA ASP A 70 9.88 -3.42 14.91
C ASP A 70 9.67 -3.25 16.43
N SER A 71 10.23 -2.19 17.02
CA SER A 71 10.13 -1.88 18.46
C SER A 71 9.11 -0.78 18.79
N MET A 72 8.35 -0.28 17.81
CA MET A 72 7.37 0.80 17.99
C MET A 72 6.07 0.29 18.61
N ASP A 73 5.44 1.14 19.43
CA ASP A 73 4.06 0.92 19.87
C ASP A 73 3.03 1.20 18.75
N GLU A 74 1.77 0.80 18.98
CA GLU A 74 0.69 0.96 18.00
C GLU A 74 0.45 2.42 17.57
N ASN A 75 0.63 3.39 18.48
CA ASN A 75 0.45 4.81 18.16
C ASN A 75 1.57 5.32 17.26
N GLN A 76 2.80 4.88 17.52
CA GLN A 76 3.97 5.20 16.71
C GLN A 76 3.84 4.56 15.31
N LEU A 77 3.47 3.28 15.23
CA LEU A 77 3.20 2.60 13.97
C LEU A 77 2.07 3.28 13.19
N ALA A 78 0.99 3.70 13.86
CA ALA A 78 -0.10 4.43 13.20
C ALA A 78 0.35 5.79 12.64
N ALA A 79 1.25 6.49 13.32
CA ALA A 79 1.82 7.75 12.84
C ALA A 79 2.74 7.53 11.62
N VAL A 80 3.61 6.53 11.66
CA VAL A 80 4.47 6.12 10.54
C VAL A 80 3.60 5.74 9.33
N ARG A 81 2.63 4.86 9.53
CA ARG A 81 1.68 4.42 8.49
C ARG A 81 0.96 5.59 7.83
N ASN A 82 0.44 6.53 8.63
CA ASN A 82 -0.29 7.67 8.11
C ASN A 82 0.56 8.63 7.27
N ARG A 83 1.85 8.78 7.60
CA ARG A 83 2.75 9.74 6.96
C ARG A 83 3.53 9.18 5.80
N GLN A 84 3.96 7.93 5.90
CA GLN A 84 4.98 7.37 5.00
C GLN A 84 4.42 6.34 4.03
N ILE A 85 3.23 5.76 4.33
CA ILE A 85 2.71 4.62 3.58
C ILE A 85 1.33 4.93 3.01
N GLY A 86 1.20 4.81 1.70
CA GLY A 86 -0.08 4.81 1.00
C GLY A 86 -0.53 3.38 0.71
N PHE A 87 -1.75 3.00 1.09
CA PHE A 87 -2.31 1.67 0.84
C PHE A 87 -3.29 1.67 -0.31
N VAL A 88 -3.13 0.72 -1.22
CA VAL A 88 -4.06 0.42 -2.30
C VAL A 88 -4.42 -1.06 -2.23
N PHE A 89 -5.69 -1.39 -1.99
CA PHE A 89 -6.19 -2.75 -1.81
C PHE A 89 -7.00 -3.24 -3.01
N GLN A 90 -7.07 -4.53 -3.20
CA GLN A 90 -7.87 -5.18 -4.23
C GLN A 90 -9.38 -4.83 -4.12
N THR A 91 -9.91 -4.68 -2.91
CA THR A 91 -11.32 -4.39 -2.65
C THR A 91 -11.63 -2.92 -2.45
N PHE A 92 -10.71 -2.01 -2.87
CA PHE A 92 -10.80 -0.55 -2.80
C PHE A 92 -10.94 0.03 -1.38
N ASN A 93 -11.63 -0.63 -0.47
CA ASN A 93 -11.88 -0.24 0.92
C ASN A 93 -12.41 1.20 1.05
N LEU A 94 -13.40 1.54 0.23
CA LEU A 94 -14.09 2.83 0.28
C LEU A 94 -15.29 2.76 1.23
N LEU A 95 -15.55 3.84 1.95
CA LEU A 95 -16.71 3.98 2.84
C LEU A 95 -17.98 4.23 2.00
N PRO A 96 -19.01 3.37 2.04
CA PRO A 96 -20.14 3.43 1.08
C PRO A 96 -20.94 4.72 1.08
N ARG A 97 -20.97 5.42 2.23
CA ARG A 97 -21.77 6.66 2.42
C ARG A 97 -20.93 7.94 2.35
N THR A 98 -19.75 7.87 1.77
CA THR A 98 -18.80 8.98 1.72
C THR A 98 -18.39 9.21 0.27
N ASN A 99 -18.51 10.44 -0.23
CA ASN A 99 -18.14 10.78 -1.60
C ASN A 99 -16.61 10.76 -1.82
N ALA A 100 -16.18 10.76 -3.09
CA ALA A 100 -14.78 10.64 -3.48
C ALA A 100 -13.88 11.68 -2.79
N LEU A 101 -14.30 12.95 -2.76
CA LEU A 101 -13.53 14.02 -2.10
C LEU A 101 -13.27 13.72 -0.62
N ARG A 102 -14.32 13.33 0.11
CA ARG A 102 -14.20 13.02 1.55
C ARG A 102 -13.40 11.73 1.81
N GLN A 103 -13.49 10.75 0.91
CA GLN A 103 -12.64 9.53 0.97
C GLN A 103 -11.17 9.91 0.95
N VAL A 104 -10.78 10.77 0.00
CA VAL A 104 -9.39 11.20 -0.16
C VAL A 104 -8.95 12.10 0.98
N MET A 105 -9.85 12.90 1.55
CA MET A 105 -9.55 13.73 2.73
C MET A 105 -9.33 12.94 4.02
N LEU A 106 -9.78 11.70 4.10
CA LEU A 106 -9.84 10.91 5.33
C LEU A 106 -8.47 10.74 6.03
N PRO A 107 -7.37 10.36 5.33
CA PRO A 107 -6.06 10.19 5.97
C PRO A 107 -5.54 11.47 6.65
N MET A 108 -5.84 12.64 6.10
CA MET A 108 -5.42 13.92 6.67
C MET A 108 -6.13 14.28 7.99
N GLN A 109 -7.24 13.62 8.31
CA GLN A 109 -7.93 13.81 9.59
C GLN A 109 -7.23 13.08 10.74
N TYR A 110 -6.46 12.05 10.43
CA TYR A 110 -5.70 11.23 11.38
C TYR A 110 -4.23 11.63 11.48
N ALA A 111 -3.79 12.67 10.76
CA ALA A 111 -2.45 13.21 10.90
C ALA A 111 -2.25 13.77 12.32
N ARG A 112 -1.21 13.27 13.03
CA ARG A 112 -0.94 13.59 14.44
C ARG A 112 0.22 14.58 14.62
N ASP A 113 0.51 15.44 13.65
CA ASP A 113 1.68 16.32 13.61
C ASP A 113 1.54 17.59 14.45
N GLY A 114 0.55 17.63 15.35
CA GLY A 114 0.32 18.76 16.26
C GLY A 114 -0.48 19.92 15.64
N ALA A 115 -0.41 20.16 14.35
CA ALA A 115 -1.21 21.18 13.66
C ALA A 115 -2.31 20.53 12.81
N ARG A 116 -3.57 20.75 13.18
CA ARG A 116 -4.70 20.29 12.39
C ARG A 116 -4.71 20.98 11.03
N ILE A 117 -4.61 20.22 9.93
CA ILE A 117 -4.68 20.76 8.57
C ILE A 117 -6.05 21.44 8.38
N PRO A 118 -6.13 22.74 8.00
CA PRO A 118 -7.38 23.43 7.77
C PRO A 118 -8.25 22.75 6.71
N LEU A 119 -9.58 22.85 6.83
CA LEU A 119 -10.52 22.18 5.92
C LEU A 119 -10.24 22.53 4.44
N GLY A 120 -10.09 23.81 4.12
CA GLY A 120 -9.84 24.27 2.75
C GLY A 120 -8.53 23.71 2.16
N GLU A 121 -7.48 23.53 2.98
CA GLU A 121 -6.23 22.93 2.53
C GLU A 121 -6.40 21.41 2.29
N ARG A 122 -7.15 20.71 3.14
CA ARG A 122 -7.49 19.30 2.91
C ARG A 122 -8.29 19.10 1.62
N GLU A 123 -9.29 19.95 1.39
CA GLU A 123 -10.07 19.93 0.15
C GLU A 123 -9.21 20.18 -1.08
N ARG A 124 -8.33 21.19 -1.03
CA ARG A 124 -7.41 21.52 -2.12
C ARG A 124 -6.53 20.32 -2.45
N ARG A 125 -5.85 19.72 -1.47
CA ARG A 125 -4.98 18.55 -1.68
C ARG A 125 -5.77 17.37 -2.25
N ALA A 126 -6.94 17.07 -1.69
CA ALA A 126 -7.76 15.97 -2.16
C ALA A 126 -8.22 16.16 -3.62
N ARG A 127 -8.59 17.38 -4.02
CA ARG A 127 -8.95 17.69 -5.42
C ARG A 127 -7.75 17.52 -6.36
N THR A 128 -6.57 17.97 -5.95
CA THR A 128 -5.33 17.77 -6.73
C THR A 128 -5.04 16.29 -7.00
N GLU A 129 -5.17 15.42 -5.97
CA GLU A 129 -4.93 13.99 -6.17
C GLU A 129 -6.06 13.30 -6.97
N LEU A 130 -7.31 13.75 -6.84
CA LEU A 130 -8.42 13.27 -7.69
C LEU A 130 -8.24 13.69 -9.16
N GLU A 131 -7.80 14.90 -9.42
CA GLU A 131 -7.47 15.39 -10.77
C GLU A 131 -6.32 14.56 -11.38
N MET A 132 -5.26 14.28 -10.62
CA MET A 132 -4.12 13.47 -11.04
C MET A 132 -4.55 12.07 -11.50
N VAL A 133 -5.55 11.46 -10.87
CA VAL A 133 -6.10 10.15 -11.28
C VAL A 133 -7.26 10.25 -12.29
N GLY A 134 -7.52 11.45 -12.85
CA GLY A 134 -8.55 11.66 -13.87
C GLY A 134 -9.99 11.65 -13.35
N LEU A 135 -10.22 12.08 -12.10
CA LEU A 135 -11.53 12.11 -11.45
C LEU A 135 -11.96 13.52 -10.98
N ALA A 136 -11.48 14.57 -11.67
CA ALA A 136 -11.85 15.95 -11.34
C ALA A 136 -13.38 16.18 -11.34
N ASP A 137 -14.11 15.55 -12.28
CA ASP A 137 -15.56 15.66 -12.43
C ASP A 137 -16.36 14.67 -11.57
N ARG A 138 -15.68 13.84 -10.73
CA ARG A 138 -16.26 12.79 -9.92
C ARG A 138 -16.17 13.04 -8.41
N VAL A 139 -15.72 14.22 -8.00
CA VAL A 139 -15.42 14.56 -6.60
C VAL A 139 -16.58 14.35 -5.63
N ASP A 140 -17.82 14.57 -6.09
CA ASP A 140 -19.03 14.44 -5.28
C ASP A 140 -19.71 13.06 -5.39
N HIS A 141 -19.22 12.17 -6.27
CA HIS A 141 -19.82 10.84 -6.47
C HIS A 141 -19.50 9.92 -5.29
N HIS A 142 -20.48 9.08 -4.93
CA HIS A 142 -20.35 8.01 -3.94
C HIS A 142 -19.83 6.72 -4.62
N PRO A 143 -19.26 5.77 -3.88
CA PRO A 143 -18.74 4.53 -4.46
C PRO A 143 -19.75 3.77 -5.34
N THR A 144 -21.04 3.80 -5.00
CA THR A 144 -22.11 3.15 -5.77
C THR A 144 -22.39 3.80 -7.12
N GLU A 145 -21.87 5.00 -7.35
CA GLU A 145 -22.03 5.77 -8.59
C GLU A 145 -20.77 5.70 -9.47
N LEU A 146 -19.74 4.99 -9.00
CA LEU A 146 -18.45 4.84 -9.66
C LEU A 146 -18.23 3.41 -10.16
N SER A 147 -17.63 3.27 -11.33
CA SER A 147 -17.12 1.98 -11.83
C SER A 147 -16.02 1.43 -10.92
N GLY A 148 -15.70 0.13 -11.03
CA GLY A 148 -14.59 -0.48 -10.28
C GLY A 148 -13.26 0.23 -10.50
N GLY A 149 -12.93 0.57 -11.75
CA GLY A 149 -11.73 1.34 -12.07
C GLY A 149 -11.72 2.74 -11.47
N GLU A 150 -12.87 3.45 -11.47
CA GLU A 150 -12.99 4.75 -10.81
C GLU A 150 -12.85 4.64 -9.29
N GLN A 151 -13.42 3.61 -8.67
CA GLN A 151 -13.25 3.34 -7.24
C GLN A 151 -11.79 3.08 -6.88
N GLN A 152 -11.07 2.31 -7.70
CA GLN A 152 -9.65 2.07 -7.49
C GLN A 152 -8.82 3.35 -7.64
N ARG A 153 -9.14 4.19 -8.62
CA ARG A 153 -8.50 5.51 -8.76
C ARG A 153 -8.76 6.43 -7.56
N VAL A 154 -9.96 6.39 -6.96
CA VAL A 154 -10.21 7.09 -5.67
C VAL A 154 -9.35 6.52 -4.55
N ALA A 155 -9.19 5.19 -4.47
CA ALA A 155 -8.33 4.56 -3.47
C ALA A 155 -6.85 4.95 -3.64
N ILE A 156 -6.36 5.07 -4.89
CA ILE A 156 -5.01 5.57 -5.19
C ILE A 156 -4.86 7.04 -4.78
N ALA A 157 -5.80 7.92 -5.14
CA ALA A 157 -5.78 9.31 -4.72
C ALA A 157 -5.77 9.45 -3.19
N ARG A 158 -6.54 8.62 -2.48
CA ARG A 158 -6.54 8.54 -1.01
C ARG A 158 -5.18 8.11 -0.47
N ALA A 159 -4.52 7.16 -1.10
CA ALA A 159 -3.20 6.69 -0.70
C ALA A 159 -2.13 7.80 -0.83
N LEU A 160 -2.27 8.70 -1.80
CA LEU A 160 -1.29 9.75 -2.14
C LEU A 160 -1.42 11.03 -1.32
N VAL A 161 -2.59 11.33 -0.76
CA VAL A 161 -2.96 12.67 -0.23
C VAL A 161 -2.05 13.21 0.87
N ASN A 162 -1.40 12.33 1.64
CA ASN A 162 -0.42 12.71 2.67
C ASN A 162 1.02 12.81 2.13
N GLY A 163 1.26 12.58 0.84
CA GLY A 163 2.59 12.58 0.24
C GLY A 163 3.47 11.43 0.76
N PRO A 164 3.01 10.16 0.68
CA PRO A 164 3.77 9.03 1.20
C PRO A 164 5.07 8.81 0.42
N SER A 165 6.08 8.26 1.07
CA SER A 165 7.32 7.81 0.41
C SER A 165 7.18 6.45 -0.27
N ILE A 166 6.19 5.66 0.19
CA ILE A 166 5.97 4.28 -0.25
C ILE A 166 4.48 4.05 -0.54
N ILE A 167 4.18 3.37 -1.64
CA ILE A 167 2.87 2.80 -1.91
C ILE A 167 2.96 1.28 -1.76
N LEU A 168 2.07 0.73 -0.93
CA LEU A 168 1.84 -0.71 -0.81
C LEU A 168 0.55 -1.05 -1.56
N ALA A 169 0.65 -1.82 -2.63
CA ALA A 169 -0.47 -2.22 -3.47
C ALA A 169 -0.71 -3.74 -3.37
N ASP A 170 -1.88 -4.13 -2.89
CA ASP A 170 -2.30 -5.54 -2.77
C ASP A 170 -3.28 -5.88 -3.89
N GLU A 171 -2.81 -6.62 -4.90
CA GLU A 171 -3.61 -7.03 -6.07
C GLU A 171 -4.42 -5.87 -6.68
N PRO A 172 -3.80 -4.72 -7.02
CA PRO A 172 -4.54 -3.47 -7.29
C PRO A 172 -5.45 -3.52 -8.50
N THR A 173 -5.32 -4.53 -9.35
CA THR A 173 -6.14 -4.75 -10.56
C THR A 173 -6.98 -6.01 -10.49
N GLY A 174 -6.87 -6.81 -9.43
CA GLY A 174 -7.47 -8.14 -9.34
C GLY A 174 -9.01 -8.18 -9.44
N ASN A 175 -9.70 -7.07 -9.19
CA ASN A 175 -11.16 -6.95 -9.30
C ASN A 175 -11.61 -6.06 -10.47
N LEU A 176 -10.71 -5.78 -11.43
CA LEU A 176 -10.98 -4.88 -12.54
C LEU A 176 -11.05 -5.63 -13.87
N ASP A 177 -11.81 -5.09 -14.83
CA ASP A 177 -11.71 -5.50 -16.22
C ASP A 177 -10.34 -5.05 -16.81
N SER A 178 -9.92 -5.67 -17.90
CA SER A 178 -8.60 -5.46 -18.51
C SER A 178 -8.32 -3.99 -18.80
N LYS A 179 -9.29 -3.24 -19.35
CA LYS A 179 -9.11 -1.83 -19.67
C LYS A 179 -8.92 -0.98 -18.43
N SER A 180 -9.76 -1.16 -17.41
CA SER A 180 -9.63 -0.46 -16.12
C SER A 180 -8.34 -0.83 -15.42
N GLY A 181 -7.88 -2.08 -15.54
CA GLY A 181 -6.60 -2.55 -15.04
C GLY A 181 -5.43 -1.81 -15.68
N GLU A 182 -5.41 -1.68 -17.01
CA GLU A 182 -4.39 -0.93 -17.76
C GLU A 182 -4.35 0.55 -17.35
N GLU A 183 -5.53 1.19 -17.19
CA GLU A 183 -5.61 2.59 -16.72
C GLU A 183 -5.02 2.75 -15.31
N VAL A 184 -5.28 1.81 -14.40
CA VAL A 184 -4.72 1.80 -13.04
C VAL A 184 -3.21 1.58 -13.08
N MET A 185 -2.71 0.63 -13.87
CA MET A 185 -1.27 0.39 -14.02
C MET A 185 -0.55 1.60 -14.60
N ALA A 186 -1.14 2.31 -15.57
CA ALA A 186 -0.59 3.54 -16.11
C ALA A 186 -0.43 4.64 -15.04
N ILE A 187 -1.29 4.66 -14.00
CA ILE A 187 -1.10 5.57 -12.87
C ILE A 187 0.12 5.15 -12.03
N PHE A 188 0.32 3.86 -11.76
CA PHE A 188 1.50 3.37 -11.02
C PHE A 188 2.79 3.71 -11.77
N HIS A 189 2.85 3.53 -13.09
CA HIS A 189 3.98 3.94 -13.92
C HIS A 189 4.29 5.44 -13.76
N ARG A 190 3.27 6.30 -13.89
CA ARG A 190 3.48 7.75 -13.69
C ARG A 190 3.97 8.10 -12.29
N LEU A 191 3.47 7.42 -11.26
CA LEU A 191 3.90 7.66 -9.88
C LEU A 191 5.36 7.26 -9.67
N HIS A 192 5.77 6.15 -10.26
CA HIS A 192 7.13 5.64 -10.21
C HIS A 192 8.09 6.57 -11.01
N GLU A 193 7.80 6.81 -12.29
CA GLU A 193 8.69 7.53 -13.21
C GLU A 193 8.76 9.04 -12.94
N GLU A 194 7.60 9.68 -12.68
CA GLU A 194 7.52 11.14 -12.57
C GLU A 194 7.69 11.65 -11.14
N ARG A 195 7.22 10.86 -10.14
CA ARG A 195 7.29 11.28 -8.73
C ARG A 195 8.36 10.55 -7.92
N GLY A 196 9.01 9.52 -8.48
CA GLY A 196 10.02 8.73 -7.80
C GLY A 196 9.49 8.01 -6.54
N ILE A 197 8.20 7.66 -6.52
CA ILE A 197 7.58 6.98 -5.38
C ILE A 197 8.03 5.52 -5.38
N THR A 198 8.45 5.03 -4.23
CA THR A 198 8.73 3.61 -4.02
C THR A 198 7.44 2.81 -4.04
N ILE A 199 7.38 1.73 -4.81
CA ILE A 199 6.20 0.87 -4.94
C ILE A 199 6.55 -0.55 -4.51
N VAL A 200 5.78 -1.09 -3.57
CA VAL A 200 5.78 -2.52 -3.25
C VAL A 200 4.42 -3.08 -3.60
N MET A 201 4.38 -3.92 -4.62
CA MET A 201 3.14 -4.47 -5.17
C MET A 201 3.08 -5.97 -4.94
N VAL A 202 2.02 -6.45 -4.31
CA VAL A 202 1.71 -7.88 -4.23
C VAL A 202 0.83 -8.24 -5.42
N THR A 203 1.23 -9.24 -6.19
CA THR A 203 0.43 -9.76 -7.30
C THR A 203 0.74 -11.24 -7.56
N HIS A 204 -0.24 -11.96 -8.11
CA HIS A 204 -0.05 -13.30 -8.67
C HIS A 204 -0.01 -13.28 -10.20
N ASP A 205 -0.26 -12.12 -10.82
CA ASP A 205 -0.22 -11.94 -12.27
C ASP A 205 1.21 -11.65 -12.74
N GLY A 206 1.78 -12.58 -13.51
CA GLY A 206 3.14 -12.46 -14.04
C GLY A 206 3.33 -11.27 -14.97
N SER A 207 2.28 -10.85 -15.70
CA SER A 207 2.35 -9.70 -16.61
C SER A 207 2.43 -8.37 -15.86
N ILE A 208 1.83 -8.31 -14.67
CA ILE A 208 1.92 -7.16 -13.77
C ILE A 208 3.26 -7.17 -13.04
N GLY A 209 3.66 -8.34 -12.51
CA GLY A 209 4.95 -8.49 -11.85
C GLY A 209 6.14 -8.12 -12.74
N ALA A 210 6.08 -8.46 -14.02
CA ALA A 210 7.12 -8.13 -15.00
C ALA A 210 7.27 -6.63 -15.32
N GLN A 211 6.36 -5.77 -14.83
CA GLN A 211 6.45 -4.31 -14.97
C GLN A 211 7.28 -3.66 -13.85
N ALA A 212 7.56 -4.40 -12.78
CA ALA A 212 8.39 -3.94 -11.68
C ALA A 212 9.89 -4.01 -12.04
N ASP A 213 10.72 -3.21 -11.37
CA ASP A 213 12.17 -3.24 -11.54
C ASP A 213 12.76 -4.57 -11.06
N ARG A 214 12.14 -5.17 -10.02
CA ARG A 214 12.55 -6.42 -9.41
C ARG A 214 11.37 -7.22 -8.88
N ILE A 215 11.49 -8.55 -8.95
CA ILE A 215 10.51 -9.49 -8.41
C ILE A 215 11.13 -10.23 -7.23
N ILE A 216 10.38 -10.26 -6.12
CA ILE A 216 10.68 -11.10 -4.95
C ILE A 216 9.70 -12.27 -4.96
N GLN A 217 10.23 -13.49 -5.13
CA GLN A 217 9.44 -14.71 -5.09
C GLN A 217 9.35 -15.25 -3.67
N LEU A 218 8.13 -15.36 -3.15
CA LEU A 218 7.84 -15.89 -1.81
C LEU A 218 7.17 -17.26 -1.91
N LEU A 219 7.74 -18.26 -1.25
CA LEU A 219 7.20 -19.62 -1.16
C LEU A 219 7.30 -20.12 0.27
N ASP A 220 6.18 -20.61 0.84
CA ASP A 220 6.11 -21.20 2.19
C ASP A 220 6.75 -20.33 3.29
N GLY A 221 6.61 -19.02 3.18
CA GLY A 221 7.14 -18.04 4.13
C GLY A 221 8.62 -17.68 3.95
N GLU A 222 9.27 -18.14 2.88
CA GLU A 222 10.68 -17.87 2.56
C GLU A 222 10.81 -17.18 1.20
N ILE A 223 11.86 -16.35 1.03
CA ILE A 223 12.25 -15.82 -0.28
C ILE A 223 13.07 -16.86 -1.00
N VAL A 224 12.63 -17.27 -2.19
CA VAL A 224 13.31 -18.25 -3.03
C VAL A 224 14.06 -17.60 -4.20
N GLU A 225 13.68 -16.37 -4.57
CA GLU A 225 14.31 -15.54 -5.60
C GLU A 225 14.03 -14.06 -5.29
N ALA A 226 15.04 -13.17 -5.50
CA ALA A 226 14.93 -11.74 -5.23
C ALA A 226 15.81 -10.89 -6.14
#